data_c93478a8f96e2c109bb71a804a9cd710
#
_entry.id   c93478a8f96e2c109bb71a804a9cd710
#
_cell.length_a   1.000
_cell.length_b   1.000
_cell.length_c   1.000
_cell.angle_alpha   90.00
_cell.angle_beta   90.00
_cell.angle_gamma   90.00
#
_symmetry.space_group_name_H-M   'P 1'
#
loop_
_entity.id
_entity.type
_entity.pdbx_description
1 polymer ?
#
loop_
_entity_poly.entity_id
_entity_poly.type
_entity_poly.pdbx_seq_one_letter_code
_entity_poly.pdbx_strand_id
1 'polypeptide(L)'
;MDMKVVLDAAKAAYDIEAACITEMKDYFDDEQFGKAVELLANAPRIGAAGSGHSGIICQHFAHLMCCIERPARFISPAEAVHGATGFIQEGDVML
;
A
#
# COMPACT_ATOMS: atom_id res chain seq x y z
N MET A 1 18.33 31.90 6.10
CA MET A 1 17.63 30.69 6.67
C MET A 1 18.30 30.38 7.99
N ASP A 2 17.53 30.28 9.07
CA ASP A 2 18.06 29.84 10.38
C ASP A 2 18.13 28.31 10.43
N MET A 3 19.33 27.77 10.39
CA MET A 3 19.57 26.34 10.36
C MET A 3 19.09 25.64 11.65
N LYS A 4 19.11 26.35 12.79
CA LYS A 4 18.57 25.81 14.03
C LYS A 4 17.07 25.53 13.91
N VAL A 5 16.31 26.44 13.34
CA VAL A 5 14.87 26.28 13.11
C VAL A 5 14.60 25.09 12.19
N VAL A 6 15.39 24.94 11.12
CA VAL A 6 15.27 23.81 10.18
C VAL A 6 15.53 22.47 10.88
N LEU A 7 16.58 22.39 11.68
CA LEU A 7 16.92 21.15 12.39
C LEU A 7 15.92 20.80 13.48
N ASP A 8 15.42 21.80 14.21
CA ASP A 8 14.40 21.60 15.24
C ASP A 8 13.08 21.11 14.60
N ALA A 9 12.68 21.68 13.46
CA ALA A 9 11.51 21.23 12.70
C ALA A 9 11.67 19.78 12.17
N ALA A 10 12.85 19.43 11.68
CA ALA A 10 13.13 18.08 11.21
C ALA A 10 13.02 17.06 12.35
N LYS A 11 13.56 17.38 13.54
CA LYS A 11 13.43 16.50 14.71
C LYS A 11 11.99 16.35 15.18
N ALA A 12 11.25 17.48 15.20
CA ALA A 12 9.84 17.46 15.57
C ALA A 12 9.00 16.60 14.60
N ALA A 13 9.32 16.56 13.31
CA ALA A 13 8.66 15.71 12.34
C ALA A 13 8.80 14.22 12.70
N TYR A 14 9.99 13.77 13.13
CA TYR A 14 10.17 12.37 13.59
C TYR A 14 9.29 12.04 14.79
N ASP A 15 9.20 12.94 15.76
CA ASP A 15 8.38 12.71 16.95
C ASP A 15 6.89 12.63 16.60
N ILE A 16 6.42 13.50 15.71
CA ILE A 16 5.03 13.50 15.22
C ILE A 16 4.73 12.21 14.46
N GLU A 17 5.60 11.82 13.53
CA GLU A 17 5.39 10.61 12.73
C GLU A 17 5.42 9.36 13.60
N ALA A 18 6.35 9.27 14.55
CA ALA A 18 6.42 8.14 15.49
C ALA A 18 5.16 8.03 16.34
N ALA A 19 4.63 9.14 16.84
CA ALA A 19 3.39 9.18 17.58
C ALA A 19 2.20 8.73 16.72
N CYS A 20 2.10 9.22 15.49
CA CYS A 20 1.03 8.83 14.55
C CYS A 20 1.07 7.33 14.26
N ILE A 21 2.25 6.77 14.02
CA ILE A 21 2.39 5.32 13.77
C ILE A 21 1.97 4.51 15.01
N THR A 22 2.38 4.94 16.19
CA THR A 22 2.00 4.28 17.44
C THR A 22 0.50 4.28 17.68
N GLU A 23 -0.15 5.41 17.37
CA GLU A 23 -1.60 5.57 17.54
C GLU A 23 -2.41 4.76 16.51
N MET A 24 -1.85 4.44 15.35
CA MET A 24 -2.55 3.70 14.31
C MET A 24 -3.15 2.38 14.79
N LYS A 25 -2.51 1.69 15.74
CA LYS A 25 -3.04 0.45 16.32
C LYS A 25 -4.40 0.61 16.98
N ASP A 26 -4.73 1.82 17.43
CA ASP A 26 -6.00 2.12 18.10
C ASP A 26 -7.15 2.34 17.10
N TYR A 27 -6.82 2.48 15.82
CA TYR A 27 -7.76 2.66 14.71
C TYR A 27 -7.99 1.39 13.90
N PHE A 28 -7.35 0.27 14.27
CA PHE A 28 -7.58 -1.00 13.59
C PHE A 28 -9.00 -1.50 13.87
N ASP A 29 -9.71 -1.81 12.82
CA ASP A 29 -10.84 -2.72 12.87
C ASP A 29 -10.31 -4.13 12.69
N ASP A 30 -10.17 -4.87 13.78
CA ASP A 30 -9.53 -6.19 13.79
C ASP A 30 -10.22 -7.17 12.85
N GLU A 31 -11.55 -7.11 12.75
CA GLU A 31 -12.32 -7.99 11.88
C GLU A 31 -12.06 -7.68 10.40
N GLN A 32 -12.13 -6.40 10.02
CA GLN A 32 -11.91 -6.00 8.64
C GLN A 32 -10.45 -6.20 8.21
N PHE A 33 -9.52 -5.91 9.09
CA PHE A 33 -8.11 -6.14 8.83
C PHE A 33 -7.82 -7.64 8.67
N GLY A 34 -8.36 -8.48 9.54
CA GLY A 34 -8.24 -9.94 9.44
C GLY A 34 -8.78 -10.48 8.11
N LYS A 35 -9.96 -10.02 7.69
CA LYS A 35 -10.54 -10.36 6.37
C LYS A 35 -9.64 -9.95 5.21
N ALA A 36 -9.08 -8.74 5.26
CA ALA A 36 -8.18 -8.27 4.20
C ALA A 36 -6.93 -9.14 4.12
N VAL A 37 -6.32 -9.48 5.25
CA VAL A 37 -5.16 -10.38 5.29
C VAL A 37 -5.51 -11.76 4.73
N GLU A 38 -6.65 -12.33 5.12
CA GLU A 38 -7.09 -13.64 4.65
C GLU A 38 -7.32 -13.65 3.13
N LEU A 39 -7.98 -12.62 2.59
CA LEU A 39 -8.18 -12.47 1.15
C LEU A 39 -6.84 -12.41 0.40
N LEU A 40 -5.91 -11.58 0.85
CA LEU A 40 -4.60 -11.45 0.22
C LEU A 40 -3.77 -12.74 0.34
N ALA A 41 -3.85 -13.41 1.48
CA ALA A 41 -3.10 -14.66 1.72
C ALA A 41 -3.58 -15.82 0.84
N ASN A 42 -4.86 -15.85 0.52
CA ASN A 42 -5.47 -16.95 -0.26
C ASN A 42 -5.68 -16.61 -1.74
N ALA A 43 -5.44 -15.37 -2.14
CA ALA A 43 -5.59 -14.97 -3.55
C ALA A 43 -4.62 -15.73 -4.45
N PRO A 44 -5.06 -16.29 -5.58
CA PRO A 44 -4.17 -16.87 -6.56
C PRO A 44 -3.23 -15.83 -7.17
N ARG A 45 -3.72 -14.61 -7.35
CA ARG A 45 -2.97 -13.44 -7.80
C ARG A 45 -3.54 -12.17 -7.19
N ILE A 46 -2.69 -11.17 -7.05
CA ILE A 46 -3.04 -9.87 -6.49
C ILE A 46 -2.78 -8.80 -7.55
N GLY A 47 -3.78 -8.00 -7.82
CA GLY A 47 -3.61 -6.75 -8.55
C GLY A 47 -3.53 -5.59 -7.57
N ALA A 48 -2.74 -4.58 -7.88
CA ALA A 48 -2.72 -3.33 -7.13
C ALA A 48 -2.80 -2.15 -8.08
N ALA A 49 -3.67 -1.19 -7.81
CA ALA A 49 -3.90 -0.03 -8.67
C ALA A 49 -4.06 1.24 -7.86
N GLY A 50 -3.58 2.34 -8.39
CA GLY A 50 -3.71 3.66 -7.78
C GLY A 50 -3.09 4.73 -8.66
N SER A 51 -3.46 5.97 -8.43
CA SER A 51 -2.95 7.15 -9.14
C SER A 51 -2.06 7.97 -8.21
N GLY A 52 -1.09 8.70 -8.77
CA GLY A 52 -0.18 9.57 -8.01
C GLY A 52 0.60 8.79 -6.96
N HIS A 53 0.67 9.31 -5.74
CA HIS A 53 1.36 8.65 -4.63
C HIS A 53 0.75 7.30 -4.28
N SER A 54 -0.57 7.14 -4.37
CA SER A 54 -1.23 5.85 -4.20
C SER A 54 -0.72 4.81 -5.20
N GLY A 55 -0.50 5.22 -6.44
CA GLY A 55 0.09 4.34 -7.46
C GLY A 55 1.51 3.90 -7.12
N ILE A 56 2.33 4.82 -6.60
CA ILE A 56 3.70 4.51 -6.17
C ILE A 56 3.69 3.49 -5.02
N ILE A 57 2.80 3.67 -4.05
CA ILE A 57 2.63 2.73 -2.92
C ILE A 57 2.11 1.38 -3.42
N CYS A 58 1.17 1.37 -4.37
CA CYS A 58 0.69 0.12 -4.97
C CYS A 58 1.78 -0.64 -5.74
N GLN A 59 2.67 0.06 -6.42
CA GLN A 59 3.85 -0.56 -7.07
C GLN A 59 4.77 -1.20 -6.02
N HIS A 60 5.07 -0.46 -4.94
CA HIS A 60 5.89 -0.97 -3.85
C HIS A 60 5.23 -2.19 -3.18
N PHE A 61 3.93 -2.12 -2.89
CA PHE A 61 3.17 -3.23 -2.32
C PHE A 61 3.23 -4.48 -3.22
N ALA A 62 2.98 -4.34 -4.52
CA ALA A 62 3.03 -5.47 -5.44
C ALA A 62 4.43 -6.11 -5.46
N HIS A 63 5.49 -5.31 -5.42
CA HIS A 63 6.86 -5.82 -5.34
C HIS A 63 7.11 -6.59 -4.03
N LEU A 64 6.68 -6.03 -2.89
CA LEU A 64 6.82 -6.69 -1.59
C LEU A 64 6.08 -8.03 -1.54
N MET A 65 4.87 -8.10 -2.11
CA MET A 65 4.12 -9.36 -2.19
C MET A 65 4.88 -10.42 -3.01
N CYS A 66 5.49 -10.03 -4.13
CA CYS A 66 6.35 -10.94 -4.90
C CYS A 66 7.57 -11.40 -4.10
N CYS A 67 8.15 -10.56 -3.24
CA CYS A 67 9.28 -10.95 -2.38
C CYS A 67 8.93 -12.08 -1.38
N ILE A 68 7.66 -12.23 -1.05
CA ILE A 68 7.16 -13.31 -0.19
C ILE A 68 6.42 -14.39 -0.98
N GLU A 69 6.74 -14.51 -2.26
CA GLU A 69 6.19 -15.52 -3.17
C GLU A 69 4.66 -15.45 -3.37
N ARG A 70 4.09 -14.26 -3.18
CA ARG A 70 2.69 -13.99 -3.50
C ARG A 70 2.61 -13.28 -4.84
N PRO A 71 2.09 -13.91 -5.92
CA PRO A 71 2.02 -13.30 -7.24
C PRO A 71 1.22 -11.99 -7.20
N ALA A 72 1.87 -10.89 -7.49
CA ALA A 72 1.24 -9.58 -7.49
C ALA A 72 1.74 -8.72 -8.65
N ARG A 73 0.87 -7.84 -9.13
CA ARG A 73 1.18 -6.91 -10.22
C ARG A 73 0.51 -5.58 -10.01
N PHE A 74 1.26 -4.52 -10.24
CA PHE A 74 0.68 -3.18 -10.37
C PHE A 74 -0.01 -3.03 -11.72
N ILE A 75 -1.21 -2.46 -11.72
CA ILE A 75 -1.98 -2.10 -12.91
C ILE A 75 -2.21 -0.58 -12.88
N SER A 76 -1.61 0.14 -13.83
CA SER A 76 -1.86 1.56 -13.97
C SER A 76 -3.34 1.79 -14.30
N PRO A 77 -4.05 2.70 -13.61
CA PRO A 77 -5.42 3.05 -13.94
C PRO A 77 -5.58 3.53 -15.39
N ALA A 78 -4.58 4.25 -15.92
CA ALA A 78 -4.58 4.69 -17.31
C ALA A 78 -4.49 3.52 -18.29
N GLU A 79 -3.69 2.49 -17.98
CA GLU A 79 -3.57 1.30 -18.83
C GLU A 79 -4.76 0.34 -18.67
N ALA A 80 -5.45 0.39 -17.52
CA ALA A 80 -6.61 -0.44 -17.25
C ALA A 80 -7.71 -0.26 -18.33
N VAL A 81 -7.94 0.98 -18.75
CA VAL A 81 -8.93 1.31 -19.81
C VAL A 81 -8.45 0.88 -21.22
N HIS A 82 -7.19 0.52 -21.37
CA HIS A 82 -6.58 0.07 -22.62
C HIS A 82 -6.25 -1.42 -22.65
N GLY A 83 -6.90 -2.22 -21.77
CA GLY A 83 -6.79 -3.67 -21.80
C GLY A 83 -5.95 -4.30 -20.68
N ALA A 84 -5.29 -3.51 -19.82
CA ALA A 84 -4.52 -4.08 -18.70
C ALA A 84 -5.40 -4.82 -17.68
N THR A 85 -6.70 -4.55 -17.64
CA THR A 85 -7.68 -5.31 -16.86
C THR A 85 -7.79 -6.79 -17.30
N GLY A 86 -7.31 -7.14 -18.48
CA GLY A 86 -7.22 -8.54 -18.91
C GLY A 86 -6.33 -9.42 -18.03
N PHE A 87 -5.49 -8.81 -17.18
CA PHE A 87 -4.74 -9.53 -16.16
C PHE A 87 -5.66 -10.16 -15.10
N ILE A 88 -6.76 -9.49 -14.78
CA ILE A 88 -7.68 -9.89 -13.70
C ILE A 88 -8.48 -11.11 -14.13
N GLN A 89 -8.47 -12.12 -13.27
CA GLN A 89 -9.20 -13.37 -13.47
C GLN A 89 -10.07 -13.66 -12.24
N GLU A 90 -10.98 -14.61 -12.41
CA GLU A 90 -11.82 -15.06 -11.29
C GLU A 90 -10.96 -15.52 -10.11
N GLY A 91 -11.32 -15.08 -8.91
CA GLY A 91 -10.58 -15.38 -7.68
C GLY A 91 -9.44 -14.43 -7.36
N ASP A 92 -9.04 -13.54 -8.27
CA ASP A 92 -8.03 -12.53 -8.00
C ASP A 92 -8.54 -11.49 -6.99
N VAL A 93 -7.62 -10.91 -6.25
CA VAL A 93 -7.90 -9.82 -5.29
C VAL A 93 -7.26 -8.53 -5.79
N MET A 94 -8.00 -7.44 -5.69
CA MET A 94 -7.53 -6.10 -6.06
C MET A 94 -7.39 -5.21 -4.82
N LEU A 95 -6.22 -4.55 -4.74
CA LEU A 95 -5.95 -3.48 -3.79
C LEU A 95 -6.03 -2.12 -4.49
#